data_965e9cfdaddf6d2bffc4497d979736a8
#
_entry.id   965e9cfdaddf6d2bffc4497d979736a8
#
_cell.length_a   1.000
_cell.length_b   1.000
_cell.length_c   1.000
_cell.angle_alpha   90.00
_cell.angle_beta   90.00
_cell.angle_gamma   90.00
#
_symmetry.space_group_name_H-M   'P 1'
#
loop_
_entity.id
_entity.type
_entity.pdbx_description
1 polymer ?
#
loop_
_entity_poly.entity_id
_entity_poly.type
_entity_poly.pdbx_seq_one_letter_code
_entity_poly.pdbx_strand_id
1 'polypeptide(L)'
;MIRLTAWPPHEDEALALFVGRDSLGGVVHHVTHDRGGAPLHFLIAWAVAHLGFGLGGLRLVSAACAVGSLLATAAVVARLTDRRTALLATALAAGTWLFLFQGLFGRMYSLFLLTATLSALALLRALERGRRRDWAFWVLTVLATVATHPYGLLVLGSQGLFVLLSHRRKIRAALPALAAVLVLGIPFWLTDLVLAGRFDVGVGGGGAQLGSPRAIGWYLWWVAGDLAAGWSWALIPVLLVAGFGLLTLRGEALAFTVAIVIAPTVAFLGAHLGSTASPQTRHLIFVLPFFAMSVATGLLRIGKRAPAIAAIAAAAVLVAGGAWTKHRTPELITGESHARVVARHQAAAWLAATARPDDVLFGYEPIYLGAWERNHRFPRTVVPRADAVLALRTLKRSSTLGRGVWVLDGGDPNNRAPVRVIEATAPTPEAAFEIRAFGPFLIVRTRQPTETPALYLALAQQVQRMGYGIGIAHAGVNIDTVKRAQLRLATKPF
;
A
#
# COMPACT_ATOMS: atom_id res chain seq x y z
N MET A 1 16.90 17.86 3.35
CA MET A 1 16.96 16.86 2.24
C MET A 1 16.13 15.65 2.65
N ILE A 2 15.19 15.26 1.82
CA ILE A 2 14.43 14.01 2.00
C ILE A 2 15.44 12.86 1.83
N ARG A 3 15.70 12.14 2.91
CA ARG A 3 16.56 10.94 2.86
C ARG A 3 15.74 9.76 2.34
N LEU A 4 15.53 9.70 1.02
CA LEU A 4 14.76 8.63 0.38
C LEU A 4 15.25 7.22 0.71
N THR A 5 16.53 7.08 1.07
CA THR A 5 17.17 5.81 1.43
C THR A 5 17.26 5.56 2.93
N ALA A 6 16.87 6.53 3.79
CA ALA A 6 16.97 6.37 5.24
C ALA A 6 15.92 5.43 5.82
N TRP A 7 14.75 5.35 5.21
CA TRP A 7 13.70 4.40 5.54
C TRP A 7 14.13 2.98 5.14
N PRO A 8 13.96 1.97 6.00
CA PRO A 8 14.28 0.58 5.63
C PRO A 8 13.52 0.16 4.38
N PRO A 9 14.13 -0.60 3.47
CA PRO A 9 13.40 -1.16 2.33
C PRO A 9 12.36 -2.16 2.81
N HIS A 10 11.24 -2.22 2.11
CA HIS A 10 10.09 -3.05 2.46
C HIS A 10 9.85 -4.14 1.40
N GLU A 11 9.26 -5.27 1.82
CA GLU A 11 8.91 -6.40 0.94
C GLU A 11 8.07 -5.97 -0.27
N ASP A 12 7.11 -5.08 -0.07
CA ASP A 12 6.25 -4.56 -1.12
C ASP A 12 7.01 -3.75 -2.19
N GLU A 13 8.05 -3.02 -1.80
CA GLU A 13 8.92 -2.28 -2.73
C GLU A 13 9.84 -3.23 -3.49
N ALA A 14 10.36 -4.24 -2.79
CA ALA A 14 11.15 -5.31 -3.39
C ALA A 14 10.33 -6.09 -4.44
N LEU A 15 9.08 -6.39 -4.13
CA LEU A 15 8.13 -6.98 -5.06
C LEU A 15 7.94 -6.13 -6.32
N ALA A 16 7.69 -4.83 -6.18
CA ALA A 16 7.46 -3.96 -7.33
C ALA A 16 8.69 -3.92 -8.25
N LEU A 17 9.89 -3.82 -7.69
CA LEU A 17 11.14 -3.83 -8.45
C LEU A 17 11.47 -5.21 -9.03
N PHE A 18 11.13 -6.30 -8.33
CA PHE A 18 11.29 -7.64 -8.85
C PHE A 18 10.46 -7.85 -10.12
N VAL A 19 9.17 -7.50 -10.08
CA VAL A 19 8.29 -7.56 -11.26
C VAL A 19 8.77 -6.58 -12.33
N GLY A 20 9.16 -5.36 -11.95
CA GLY A 20 9.62 -4.33 -12.87
C GLY A 20 10.92 -4.67 -13.61
N ARG A 21 11.75 -5.59 -13.13
CA ARG A 21 12.96 -6.06 -13.81
C ARG A 21 12.71 -7.06 -14.94
N ASP A 22 11.48 -7.53 -15.07
CA ASP A 22 11.12 -8.41 -16.17
C ASP A 22 10.94 -7.63 -17.49
N SER A 23 10.78 -8.34 -18.61
CA SER A 23 10.39 -7.71 -19.86
C SER A 23 9.03 -7.03 -19.72
N LEU A 24 8.70 -6.07 -20.59
CA LEU A 24 7.38 -5.44 -20.57
C LEU A 24 6.25 -6.47 -20.72
N GLY A 25 6.45 -7.48 -21.58
CA GLY A 25 5.51 -8.59 -21.72
C GLY A 25 5.37 -9.41 -20.44
N GLY A 26 6.48 -9.66 -19.74
CA GLY A 26 6.51 -10.33 -18.44
C GLY A 26 5.73 -9.53 -17.37
N VAL A 27 5.94 -8.21 -17.29
CA VAL A 27 5.18 -7.33 -16.38
C VAL A 27 3.68 -7.40 -16.69
N VAL A 28 3.29 -7.30 -17.96
CA VAL A 28 1.88 -7.42 -18.36
C VAL A 28 1.32 -8.79 -17.97
N HIS A 29 2.06 -9.88 -18.21
CA HIS A 29 1.65 -11.22 -17.80
C HIS A 29 1.46 -11.33 -16.28
N HIS A 30 2.43 -10.85 -15.48
CA HIS A 30 2.32 -10.84 -14.03
C HIS A 30 1.07 -10.11 -13.54
N VAL A 31 0.75 -8.94 -14.13
CA VAL A 31 -0.39 -8.13 -13.73
C VAL A 31 -1.71 -8.77 -14.16
N THR A 32 -1.78 -9.34 -15.37
CA THR A 32 -3.05 -9.86 -15.91
C THR A 32 -3.37 -11.29 -15.48
N HIS A 33 -2.37 -12.12 -15.13
CA HIS A 33 -2.56 -13.54 -14.85
C HIS A 33 -2.17 -13.96 -13.43
N ASP A 34 -1.10 -13.38 -12.87
CA ASP A 34 -0.57 -13.86 -11.62
C ASP A 34 -1.05 -13.03 -10.42
N ARG A 35 -0.98 -11.69 -10.51
CA ARG A 35 -1.16 -10.81 -9.36
C ARG A 35 -2.46 -10.02 -9.36
N GLY A 36 -2.81 -9.49 -10.50
CA GLY A 36 -3.91 -8.53 -10.61
C GLY A 36 -3.60 -7.18 -9.95
N GLY A 37 -4.49 -6.21 -10.17
CA GLY A 37 -4.46 -4.88 -9.57
C GLY A 37 -3.25 -4.02 -9.92
N ALA A 38 -3.35 -2.72 -9.70
CA ALA A 38 -2.26 -1.74 -9.79
C ALA A 38 -1.37 -1.78 -11.06
N PRO A 39 -1.90 -2.00 -12.29
CA PRO A 39 -1.07 -2.12 -13.49
C PRO A 39 -0.17 -0.92 -13.74
N LEU A 40 -0.67 0.30 -13.49
CA LEU A 40 0.11 1.53 -13.69
C LEU A 40 1.32 1.61 -12.76
N HIS A 41 1.21 1.15 -11.52
CA HIS A 41 2.32 1.10 -10.58
C HIS A 41 3.44 0.15 -11.05
N PHE A 42 3.08 -1.03 -11.54
CA PHE A 42 4.07 -1.99 -12.05
C PHE A 42 4.74 -1.52 -13.34
N LEU A 43 4.03 -0.80 -14.22
CA LEU A 43 4.63 -0.16 -15.39
C LEU A 43 5.63 0.93 -14.99
N ILE A 44 5.32 1.72 -13.97
CA ILE A 44 6.27 2.70 -13.41
C ILE A 44 7.48 1.98 -12.80
N ALA A 45 7.28 0.91 -12.04
CA ALA A 45 8.37 0.11 -11.49
C ALA A 45 9.25 -0.50 -12.59
N TRP A 46 8.65 -0.92 -13.71
CA TRP A 46 9.36 -1.36 -14.89
C TRP A 46 10.26 -0.25 -15.48
N ALA A 47 9.69 0.93 -15.70
CA ALA A 47 10.45 2.06 -16.22
C ALA A 47 11.61 2.45 -15.29
N VAL A 48 11.36 2.54 -13.97
CA VAL A 48 12.36 2.84 -12.96
C VAL A 48 13.49 1.80 -12.96
N ALA A 49 13.15 0.51 -13.02
CA ALA A 49 14.12 -0.58 -13.02
C ALA A 49 15.01 -0.57 -14.28
N HIS A 50 14.41 -0.34 -15.46
CA HIS A 50 15.13 -0.32 -16.74
C HIS A 50 15.96 0.95 -16.95
N LEU A 51 15.62 2.05 -16.28
CA LEU A 51 16.43 3.26 -16.21
C LEU A 51 17.56 3.15 -15.17
N GLY A 52 17.68 2.05 -14.44
CA GLY A 52 18.73 1.80 -13.46
C GLY A 52 18.59 2.52 -12.12
N PHE A 53 17.42 3.10 -11.83
CA PHE A 53 17.25 3.92 -10.61
C PHE A 53 16.93 3.10 -9.33
N GLY A 54 16.56 1.86 -9.45
CA GLY A 54 16.30 0.96 -8.32
C GLY A 54 15.28 1.51 -7.30
N LEU A 55 15.50 1.19 -6.01
CA LEU A 55 14.60 1.59 -4.92
C LEU A 55 14.51 3.11 -4.75
N GLY A 56 15.63 3.81 -4.85
CA GLY A 56 15.67 5.26 -4.73
C GLY A 56 14.81 5.96 -5.79
N GLY A 57 14.85 5.47 -7.03
CA GLY A 57 14.01 5.98 -8.12
C GLY A 57 12.52 5.73 -7.88
N LEU A 58 12.14 4.53 -7.41
CA LEU A 58 10.75 4.22 -7.09
C LEU A 58 10.19 5.12 -5.98
N ARG A 59 10.98 5.38 -4.95
CA ARG A 59 10.64 6.32 -3.86
C ARG A 59 10.59 7.77 -4.32
N LEU A 60 11.48 8.17 -5.25
CA LEU A 60 11.43 9.51 -5.84
C LEU A 60 10.13 9.73 -6.62
N VAL A 61 9.66 8.74 -7.39
CA VAL A 61 8.36 8.81 -8.06
C VAL A 61 7.24 8.95 -7.04
N SER A 62 7.24 8.18 -5.94
CA SER A 62 6.25 8.32 -4.87
C SER A 62 6.26 9.72 -4.26
N ALA A 63 7.44 10.29 -3.98
CA ALA A 63 7.59 11.64 -3.45
C ALA A 63 7.08 12.71 -4.42
N ALA A 64 7.38 12.58 -5.71
CA ALA A 64 6.88 13.48 -6.75
C ALA A 64 5.34 13.43 -6.85
N CYS A 65 4.75 12.23 -6.80
CA CYS A 65 3.30 12.05 -6.76
C CYS A 65 2.68 12.67 -5.50
N ALA A 66 3.32 12.51 -4.34
CA ALA A 66 2.86 13.13 -3.10
C ALA A 66 2.85 14.66 -3.20
N VAL A 67 3.93 15.28 -3.68
CA VAL A 67 3.98 16.73 -3.91
C VAL A 67 2.91 17.17 -4.92
N GLY A 68 2.77 16.44 -6.04
CA GLY A 68 1.71 16.71 -7.02
C GLY A 68 0.31 16.61 -6.42
N SER A 69 0.08 15.68 -5.48
CA SER A 69 -1.21 15.53 -4.80
C SER A 69 -1.53 16.71 -3.87
N LEU A 70 -0.53 17.35 -3.24
CA LEU A 70 -0.74 18.58 -2.46
C LEU A 70 -1.16 19.74 -3.35
N LEU A 71 -0.53 19.89 -4.52
CA LEU A 71 -0.92 20.93 -5.49
C LEU A 71 -2.34 20.68 -6.01
N ALA A 72 -2.69 19.44 -6.30
CA ALA A 72 -4.03 19.06 -6.70
C ALA A 72 -5.05 19.27 -5.56
N THR A 73 -4.70 18.97 -4.31
CA THR A 73 -5.49 19.23 -3.11
C THR A 73 -5.78 20.73 -2.97
N ALA A 74 -4.74 21.56 -3.05
CA ALA A 74 -4.89 23.02 -3.00
C ALA A 74 -5.87 23.52 -4.08
N ALA A 75 -5.75 23.00 -5.31
CA ALA A 75 -6.61 23.39 -6.43
C ALA A 75 -8.06 22.95 -6.24
N VAL A 76 -8.31 21.71 -5.77
CA VAL A 76 -9.66 21.19 -5.50
C VAL A 76 -10.32 21.97 -4.36
N VAL A 77 -9.61 22.15 -3.24
CA VAL A 77 -10.16 22.85 -2.07
C VAL A 77 -10.41 24.33 -2.36
N ALA A 78 -9.48 25.01 -3.06
CA ALA A 78 -9.67 26.41 -3.46
C ALA A 78 -10.92 26.62 -4.35
N ARG A 79 -11.23 25.58 -5.17
CA ARG A 79 -12.40 25.63 -6.05
C ARG A 79 -13.70 25.35 -5.31
N LEU A 80 -13.67 24.44 -4.34
CA LEU A 80 -14.85 24.10 -3.55
C LEU A 80 -15.15 25.12 -2.44
N THR A 81 -14.13 25.82 -1.95
CA THR A 81 -14.24 26.76 -0.83
C THR A 81 -13.56 28.09 -1.15
N ASP A 82 -12.34 28.33 -0.67
CA ASP A 82 -11.54 29.54 -0.88
C ASP A 82 -10.03 29.27 -0.71
N ARG A 83 -9.18 30.25 -1.07
CA ARG A 83 -7.71 30.13 -1.01
C ARG A 83 -7.17 29.90 0.41
N ARG A 84 -7.78 30.51 1.43
CA ARG A 84 -7.32 30.39 2.83
C ARG A 84 -7.58 28.98 3.33
N THR A 85 -8.79 28.46 3.07
CA THR A 85 -9.15 27.07 3.38
C THR A 85 -8.24 26.09 2.64
N ALA A 86 -7.93 26.35 1.36
CA ALA A 86 -7.05 25.51 0.57
C ALA A 86 -5.64 25.44 1.12
N LEU A 87 -5.03 26.57 1.47
CA LEU A 87 -3.68 26.61 2.04
C LEU A 87 -3.61 25.86 3.37
N LEU A 88 -4.58 26.09 4.27
CA LEU A 88 -4.63 25.42 5.56
C LEU A 88 -4.87 23.91 5.39
N ALA A 89 -5.82 23.51 4.55
CA ALA A 89 -6.09 22.10 4.28
C ALA A 89 -4.87 21.38 3.70
N THR A 90 -4.15 22.02 2.77
CA THR A 90 -2.92 21.45 2.18
C THR A 90 -1.82 21.29 3.23
N ALA A 91 -1.63 22.29 4.11
CA ALA A 91 -0.66 22.21 5.20
C ALA A 91 -1.02 21.07 6.19
N LEU A 92 -2.30 20.97 6.58
CA LEU A 92 -2.78 19.90 7.45
C LEU A 92 -2.58 18.52 6.82
N ALA A 93 -2.94 18.35 5.54
CA ALA A 93 -2.73 17.09 4.81
C ALA A 93 -1.26 16.69 4.76
N ALA A 94 -0.36 17.66 4.50
CA ALA A 94 1.08 17.43 4.44
C ALA A 94 1.69 17.00 5.79
N GLY A 95 1.06 17.36 6.92
CA GLY A 95 1.50 17.01 8.27
C GLY A 95 1.03 15.65 8.77
N THR A 96 0.23 14.90 8.00
CA THR A 96 -0.31 13.61 8.43
C THR A 96 0.70 12.47 8.24
N TRP A 97 0.68 11.48 9.16
CA TRP A 97 1.51 10.28 9.01
C TRP A 97 1.23 9.56 7.69
N LEU A 98 -0.05 9.41 7.34
CA LEU A 98 -0.45 8.69 6.13
C LEU A 98 0.16 9.32 4.87
N PHE A 99 0.16 10.65 4.79
CA PHE A 99 0.77 11.36 3.68
C PHE A 99 2.30 11.21 3.66
N LEU A 100 2.95 11.46 4.80
CA LEU A 100 4.41 11.42 4.92
C LEU A 100 4.96 10.02 4.65
N PHE A 101 4.33 8.99 5.22
CA PHE A 101 4.73 7.61 5.02
C PHE A 101 4.56 7.18 3.56
N GLN A 102 3.35 7.39 2.99
CA GLN A 102 3.09 6.98 1.61
C GLN A 102 3.86 7.82 0.58
N GLY A 103 4.22 9.05 0.94
CA GLY A 103 5.09 9.90 0.12
C GLY A 103 6.51 9.39 -0.05
N LEU A 104 7.02 8.64 0.94
CA LEU A 104 8.35 8.04 0.91
C LEU A 104 8.34 6.55 0.57
N PHE A 105 7.19 5.89 0.70
CA PHE A 105 7.04 4.48 0.43
C PHE A 105 6.87 4.22 -1.07
N GLY A 106 7.75 3.41 -1.67
CA GLY A 106 7.77 3.12 -3.11
C GLY A 106 6.61 2.26 -3.57
N ARG A 107 5.36 2.63 -3.22
CA ARG A 107 4.12 1.93 -3.56
C ARG A 107 3.13 2.86 -4.25
N MET A 108 2.06 2.29 -4.77
CA MET A 108 1.05 2.99 -5.58
C MET A 108 0.24 4.06 -4.83
N TYR A 109 0.32 4.20 -3.49
CA TYR A 109 -0.64 5.01 -2.74
C TYR A 109 -0.51 6.51 -2.96
N SER A 110 0.71 7.05 -3.11
CA SER A 110 0.90 8.47 -3.49
C SER A 110 0.39 8.76 -4.89
N LEU A 111 0.62 7.83 -5.82
CA LEU A 111 0.07 7.93 -7.18
C LEU A 111 -1.45 7.85 -7.16
N PHE A 112 -2.03 6.98 -6.33
CA PHE A 112 -3.47 6.86 -6.16
C PHE A 112 -4.08 8.13 -5.58
N LEU A 113 -3.45 8.73 -4.56
CA LEU A 113 -3.88 10.02 -4.02
C LEU A 113 -3.84 11.12 -5.09
N LEU A 114 -2.75 11.20 -5.86
CA LEU A 114 -2.59 12.17 -6.94
C LEU A 114 -3.68 12.01 -8.01
N THR A 115 -3.84 10.80 -8.55
CA THR A 115 -4.78 10.54 -9.65
C THR A 115 -6.23 10.72 -9.19
N ALA A 116 -6.59 10.27 -7.98
CA ALA A 116 -7.91 10.48 -7.40
C ALA A 116 -8.22 11.97 -7.18
N THR A 117 -7.26 12.76 -6.69
CA THR A 117 -7.45 14.21 -6.49
C THR A 117 -7.51 14.96 -7.81
N LEU A 118 -6.68 14.57 -8.80
CA LEU A 118 -6.75 15.14 -10.16
C LEU A 118 -8.07 14.80 -10.85
N SER A 119 -8.60 13.59 -10.66
CA SER A 119 -9.89 13.20 -11.24
C SER A 119 -11.05 14.03 -10.66
N ALA A 120 -10.98 14.34 -9.34
CA ALA A 120 -11.93 15.26 -8.71
C ALA A 120 -11.85 16.68 -9.32
N LEU A 121 -10.63 17.21 -9.48
CA LEU A 121 -10.42 18.52 -10.12
C LEU A 121 -10.88 18.54 -11.57
N ALA A 122 -10.60 17.48 -12.31
CA ALA A 122 -11.00 17.32 -13.70
C ALA A 122 -12.54 17.28 -13.85
N LEU A 123 -13.22 16.52 -12.97
CA LEU A 123 -14.69 16.48 -12.92
C LEU A 123 -15.28 17.86 -12.68
N LEU A 124 -14.81 18.58 -11.66
CA LEU A 124 -15.30 19.94 -11.37
C LEU A 124 -15.14 20.86 -12.58
N ARG A 125 -14.00 20.80 -13.29
CA ARG A 125 -13.76 21.57 -14.52
C ARG A 125 -14.69 21.16 -15.65
N ALA A 126 -14.88 19.84 -15.85
CA ALA A 126 -15.76 19.31 -16.90
C ALA A 126 -17.22 19.73 -16.67
N LEU A 127 -17.68 19.65 -15.42
CA LEU A 127 -19.01 20.10 -15.04
C LEU A 127 -19.20 21.62 -15.20
N GLU A 128 -18.18 22.42 -14.92
CA GLU A 128 -18.27 23.88 -15.09
C GLU A 128 -18.25 24.31 -16.55
N ARG A 129 -17.23 23.82 -17.30
CA ARG A 129 -16.96 24.32 -18.67
C ARG A 129 -17.69 23.57 -19.76
N GLY A 130 -18.03 22.29 -19.54
CA GLY A 130 -18.75 21.43 -20.49
C GLY A 130 -17.97 21.09 -21.78
N ARG A 131 -16.66 21.41 -21.85
CA ARG A 131 -15.86 21.22 -23.06
C ARG A 131 -15.45 19.75 -23.21
N ARG A 132 -15.41 19.23 -24.44
CA ARG A 132 -14.98 17.84 -24.72
C ARG A 132 -13.59 17.51 -24.14
N ARG A 133 -12.63 18.44 -24.20
CA ARG A 133 -11.29 18.26 -23.63
C ARG A 133 -11.28 18.11 -22.12
N ASP A 134 -12.18 18.80 -21.41
CA ASP A 134 -12.26 18.70 -19.95
C ASP A 134 -12.85 17.35 -19.53
N TRP A 135 -13.83 16.83 -20.29
CA TRP A 135 -14.35 15.47 -20.14
C TRP A 135 -13.31 14.41 -20.49
N ALA A 136 -12.53 14.58 -21.58
CA ALA A 136 -11.46 13.67 -21.95
C ALA A 136 -10.37 13.63 -20.86
N PHE A 137 -10.03 14.77 -20.26
CA PHE A 137 -9.09 14.83 -19.15
C PHE A 137 -9.63 14.13 -17.89
N TRP A 138 -10.94 14.25 -17.61
CA TRP A 138 -11.58 13.49 -16.54
C TRP A 138 -11.52 11.99 -16.80
N VAL A 139 -11.85 11.53 -18.00
CA VAL A 139 -11.72 10.11 -18.40
C VAL A 139 -10.29 9.61 -18.14
N LEU A 140 -9.28 10.33 -18.63
CA LEU A 140 -7.88 9.97 -18.48
C LEU A 140 -7.47 9.84 -17.00
N THR A 141 -7.85 10.81 -16.17
CA THR A 141 -7.50 10.81 -14.75
C THR A 141 -8.24 9.74 -13.96
N VAL A 142 -9.48 9.42 -14.31
CA VAL A 142 -10.23 8.29 -13.72
C VAL A 142 -9.61 6.96 -14.13
N LEU A 143 -9.29 6.78 -15.41
CA LEU A 143 -8.59 5.57 -15.87
C LEU A 143 -7.25 5.38 -15.17
N ALA A 144 -6.47 6.45 -15.01
CA ALA A 144 -5.23 6.40 -14.23
C ALA A 144 -5.49 6.02 -12.75
N THR A 145 -6.58 6.50 -12.16
CA THR A 145 -6.96 6.18 -10.77
C THR A 145 -7.28 4.69 -10.62
N VAL A 146 -8.08 4.14 -11.52
CA VAL A 146 -8.45 2.71 -11.53
C VAL A 146 -7.23 1.84 -11.84
N ALA A 147 -6.43 2.23 -12.85
CA ALA A 147 -5.19 1.52 -13.17
C ALA A 147 -4.15 1.54 -12.04
N THR A 148 -4.29 2.44 -11.08
CA THR A 148 -3.40 2.53 -9.91
C THR A 148 -3.87 1.67 -8.75
N HIS A 149 -5.18 1.58 -8.51
CA HIS A 149 -5.71 0.85 -7.34
C HIS A 149 -7.17 0.44 -7.56
N PRO A 150 -7.58 -0.79 -7.19
CA PRO A 150 -8.97 -1.26 -7.31
C PRO A 150 -10.01 -0.33 -6.67
N TYR A 151 -9.66 0.32 -5.57
CA TYR A 151 -10.54 1.30 -4.92
C TYR A 151 -10.73 2.60 -5.70
N GLY A 152 -10.13 2.72 -6.89
CA GLY A 152 -10.50 3.73 -7.88
C GLY A 152 -11.97 3.65 -8.29
N LEU A 153 -12.57 2.46 -8.20
CA LEU A 153 -14.02 2.28 -8.39
C LEU A 153 -14.85 3.04 -7.36
N LEU A 154 -14.40 3.11 -6.11
CA LEU A 154 -15.05 3.89 -5.06
C LEU A 154 -14.96 5.39 -5.33
N VAL A 155 -13.82 5.85 -5.86
CA VAL A 155 -13.64 7.25 -6.30
C VAL A 155 -14.59 7.57 -7.45
N LEU A 156 -14.69 6.72 -8.46
CA LEU A 156 -15.62 6.87 -9.59
C LEU A 156 -17.08 6.89 -9.11
N GLY A 157 -17.46 5.95 -8.25
CA GLY A 157 -18.82 5.87 -7.67
C GLY A 157 -19.19 7.13 -6.88
N SER A 158 -18.23 7.68 -6.11
CA SER A 158 -18.42 8.93 -5.36
C SER A 158 -18.63 10.12 -6.27
N GLN A 159 -17.84 10.20 -7.36
CA GLN A 159 -17.97 11.26 -8.35
C GLN A 159 -19.32 11.16 -9.08
N GLY A 160 -19.78 9.94 -9.40
CA GLY A 160 -21.11 9.70 -9.93
C GLY A 160 -22.22 10.18 -8.97
N LEU A 161 -22.09 9.83 -7.69
CA LEU A 161 -23.02 10.28 -6.65
C LEU A 161 -23.03 11.80 -6.51
N PHE A 162 -21.88 12.45 -6.56
CA PHE A 162 -21.79 13.91 -6.54
C PHE A 162 -22.52 14.55 -7.74
N VAL A 163 -22.35 14.01 -8.95
CA VAL A 163 -23.09 14.48 -10.14
C VAL A 163 -24.59 14.30 -9.96
N LEU A 164 -25.03 13.18 -9.41
CA LEU A 164 -26.45 12.90 -9.13
C LEU A 164 -27.03 13.89 -8.08
N LEU A 165 -26.27 14.23 -7.05
CA LEU A 165 -26.73 15.11 -5.99
C LEU A 165 -26.77 16.57 -6.39
N SER A 166 -25.73 17.06 -7.11
CA SER A 166 -25.51 18.49 -7.35
C SER A 166 -25.68 18.94 -8.79
N HIS A 167 -25.57 18.02 -9.76
CA HIS A 167 -25.52 18.35 -11.19
C HIS A 167 -26.43 17.48 -12.07
N ARG A 168 -27.63 17.12 -11.58
CA ARG A 168 -28.56 16.22 -12.28
C ARG A 168 -28.82 16.62 -13.75
N ARG A 169 -28.88 17.92 -14.02
CA ARG A 169 -29.09 18.45 -15.40
C ARG A 169 -27.91 18.14 -16.35
N LYS A 170 -26.72 17.87 -15.81
CA LYS A 170 -25.50 17.57 -16.58
C LYS A 170 -25.25 16.07 -16.76
N ILE A 171 -26.09 15.20 -16.24
CA ILE A 171 -25.94 13.75 -16.35
C ILE A 171 -25.82 13.31 -17.80
N ARG A 172 -26.69 13.82 -18.69
CA ARG A 172 -26.66 13.46 -20.14
C ARG A 172 -25.32 13.82 -20.77
N ALA A 173 -24.68 14.91 -20.37
CA ALA A 173 -23.37 15.32 -20.85
C ALA A 173 -22.23 14.44 -20.28
N ALA A 174 -22.40 13.88 -19.08
CA ALA A 174 -21.45 13.00 -18.43
C ALA A 174 -21.49 11.55 -18.95
N LEU A 175 -22.64 11.08 -19.46
CA LEU A 175 -22.83 9.68 -19.90
C LEU A 175 -21.80 9.20 -20.95
N PRO A 176 -21.45 9.95 -22.00
CA PRO A 176 -20.45 9.52 -22.98
C PRO A 176 -19.07 9.35 -22.36
N ALA A 177 -18.69 10.24 -21.44
CA ALA A 177 -17.43 10.15 -20.73
C ALA A 177 -17.41 8.97 -19.75
N LEU A 178 -18.52 8.70 -19.05
CA LEU A 178 -18.67 7.52 -18.21
C LEU A 178 -18.59 6.22 -19.03
N ALA A 179 -19.28 6.17 -20.18
CA ALA A 179 -19.19 5.03 -21.09
C ALA A 179 -17.75 4.80 -21.56
N ALA A 180 -17.02 5.88 -21.89
CA ALA A 180 -15.60 5.78 -22.23
C ALA A 180 -14.75 5.20 -21.09
N VAL A 181 -14.99 5.63 -19.83
CA VAL A 181 -14.29 5.06 -18.65
C VAL A 181 -14.60 3.57 -18.52
N LEU A 182 -15.86 3.16 -18.66
CA LEU A 182 -16.26 1.76 -18.52
C LEU A 182 -15.63 0.88 -19.60
N VAL A 183 -15.65 1.32 -20.86
CA VAL A 183 -15.11 0.55 -21.98
C VAL A 183 -13.58 0.53 -21.96
N LEU A 184 -12.93 1.69 -21.85
CA LEU A 184 -11.46 1.78 -21.83
C LEU A 184 -10.87 1.23 -20.54
N GLY A 185 -11.64 1.14 -19.48
CA GLY A 185 -11.27 0.54 -18.21
C GLY A 185 -11.32 -0.99 -18.18
N ILE A 186 -11.89 -1.66 -19.18
CA ILE A 186 -12.01 -3.13 -19.22
C ILE A 186 -10.71 -3.86 -18.85
N PRO A 187 -9.54 -3.51 -19.40
CA PRO A 187 -8.29 -4.17 -19.03
C PRO A 187 -8.00 -4.06 -17.53
N PHE A 188 -8.32 -2.94 -16.90
CA PHE A 188 -8.08 -2.68 -15.48
C PHE A 188 -9.09 -3.44 -14.61
N TRP A 189 -10.37 -3.46 -14.98
CA TRP A 189 -11.39 -4.26 -14.30
C TRP A 189 -11.03 -5.75 -14.31
N LEU A 190 -10.48 -6.27 -15.40
CA LEU A 190 -10.04 -7.66 -15.50
C LEU A 190 -8.87 -7.93 -14.53
N THR A 191 -7.90 -7.01 -14.40
CA THR A 191 -6.82 -7.17 -13.41
C THR A 191 -7.34 -7.12 -11.97
N ASP A 192 -8.38 -6.34 -11.71
CA ASP A 192 -9.02 -6.28 -10.38
C ASP A 192 -9.76 -7.58 -10.05
N LEU A 193 -10.38 -8.24 -11.04
CA LEU A 193 -10.99 -9.56 -10.85
C LEU A 193 -9.93 -10.63 -10.54
N VAL A 194 -8.76 -10.59 -11.21
CA VAL A 194 -7.64 -11.49 -10.88
C VAL A 194 -7.20 -11.27 -9.43
N LEU A 195 -7.09 -10.02 -8.99
CA LEU A 195 -6.75 -9.69 -7.60
C LEU A 195 -7.84 -10.17 -6.63
N ALA A 196 -9.11 -9.94 -6.93
CA ALA A 196 -10.23 -10.35 -6.08
C ALA A 196 -10.26 -11.87 -5.86
N GLY A 197 -10.01 -12.67 -6.90
CA GLY A 197 -9.93 -14.13 -6.81
C GLY A 197 -8.81 -14.64 -5.89
N ARG A 198 -7.83 -13.80 -5.55
CA ARG A 198 -6.75 -14.12 -4.60
C ARG A 198 -7.13 -13.86 -3.15
N PHE A 199 -8.03 -12.92 -2.89
CA PHE A 199 -8.48 -12.63 -1.51
C PHE A 199 -9.25 -13.79 -0.88
N ASP A 200 -9.93 -14.60 -1.67
CA ASP A 200 -10.65 -15.80 -1.20
C ASP A 200 -9.74 -16.82 -0.52
N VAL A 201 -8.43 -16.73 -0.73
CA VAL A 201 -7.42 -17.64 -0.16
C VAL A 201 -6.54 -16.98 0.90
N GLY A 202 -6.95 -15.82 1.43
CA GLY A 202 -6.31 -15.17 2.57
C GLY A 202 -5.08 -14.33 2.22
N VAL A 203 -5.03 -13.78 1.01
CA VAL A 203 -4.03 -12.75 0.65
C VAL A 203 -4.35 -11.47 1.40
N GLY A 204 -3.40 -10.95 2.14
CA GLY A 204 -3.53 -9.72 2.91
C GLY A 204 -3.73 -10.02 4.40
N GLY A 205 -2.65 -10.26 5.09
CA GLY A 205 -2.62 -10.35 6.54
C GLY A 205 -2.24 -9.01 7.17
N GLY A 206 -2.58 -8.81 8.43
CA GLY A 206 -2.07 -7.73 9.27
C GLY A 206 -2.94 -6.48 9.43
N GLY A 207 -4.14 -6.45 8.86
CA GLY A 207 -5.14 -5.41 9.14
C GLY A 207 -6.22 -5.88 10.13
N ALA A 208 -7.18 -4.99 10.44
CA ALA A 208 -8.34 -5.34 11.25
C ALA A 208 -9.29 -6.24 10.47
N GLN A 209 -9.75 -7.33 11.09
CA GLN A 209 -10.85 -8.13 10.53
C GLN A 209 -12.15 -7.35 10.68
N LEU A 210 -12.87 -7.09 9.60
CA LEU A 210 -14.07 -6.26 9.58
C LEU A 210 -15.37 -7.06 9.80
N GLY A 211 -15.30 -8.25 10.38
CA GLY A 211 -16.45 -9.15 10.59
C GLY A 211 -17.48 -8.66 11.61
N SER A 212 -17.24 -7.56 12.33
CA SER A 212 -18.15 -7.03 13.35
C SER A 212 -18.19 -5.50 13.35
N PRO A 213 -19.30 -4.89 13.83
CA PRO A 213 -19.41 -3.43 13.98
C PRO A 213 -18.30 -2.82 14.85
N ARG A 214 -17.87 -3.54 15.88
CA ARG A 214 -16.77 -3.11 16.76
C ARG A 214 -15.45 -3.05 16.00
N ALA A 215 -15.15 -4.06 15.19
CA ALA A 215 -13.93 -4.09 14.37
C ALA A 215 -13.95 -2.97 13.31
N ILE A 216 -15.12 -2.70 12.73
CA ILE A 216 -15.33 -1.56 11.83
C ILE A 216 -15.04 -0.23 12.54
N GLY A 217 -15.58 -0.05 13.75
CA GLY A 217 -15.32 1.16 14.55
C GLY A 217 -13.82 1.35 14.85
N TRP A 218 -13.12 0.28 15.20
CA TRP A 218 -11.67 0.33 15.40
C TRP A 218 -10.89 0.63 14.12
N TYR A 219 -11.30 0.06 12.99
CA TYR A 219 -10.67 0.38 11.71
C TYR A 219 -10.84 1.86 11.34
N LEU A 220 -12.07 2.42 11.48
CA LEU A 220 -12.30 3.84 11.24
C LEU A 220 -11.52 4.74 12.19
N TRP A 221 -11.38 4.34 13.45
CA TRP A 221 -10.55 5.04 14.43
C TRP A 221 -9.08 5.09 13.98
N TRP A 222 -8.53 3.97 13.49
CA TRP A 222 -7.17 3.94 12.97
C TRP A 222 -7.01 4.74 11.68
N VAL A 223 -7.98 4.68 10.77
CA VAL A 223 -7.96 5.54 9.57
C VAL A 223 -7.94 7.00 9.96
N ALA A 224 -8.82 7.45 10.85
CA ALA A 224 -8.86 8.83 11.34
C ALA A 224 -7.56 9.21 12.06
N GLY A 225 -6.99 8.30 12.85
CA GLY A 225 -5.72 8.49 13.52
C GLY A 225 -4.55 8.70 12.56
N ASP A 226 -4.49 7.93 11.48
CA ASP A 226 -3.45 8.07 10.46
C ASP A 226 -3.67 9.30 9.55
N LEU A 227 -4.92 9.81 9.47
CA LEU A 227 -5.28 11.08 8.82
C LEU A 227 -5.04 12.33 9.71
N ALA A 228 -4.76 12.15 10.99
CA ALA A 228 -4.53 13.26 11.94
C ALA A 228 -3.44 12.91 12.95
N ALA A 229 -3.85 12.37 14.13
CA ALA A 229 -2.96 11.83 15.16
C ALA A 229 -3.72 10.75 15.95
N GLY A 230 -3.14 9.56 16.09
CA GLY A 230 -3.85 8.37 16.60
C GLY A 230 -4.10 8.33 18.11
N TRP A 231 -3.62 9.30 18.88
CA TRP A 231 -3.92 9.40 20.31
C TRP A 231 -5.32 9.99 20.54
N SER A 232 -6.12 9.36 21.39
CA SER A 232 -7.52 9.78 21.62
C SER A 232 -7.64 11.23 22.04
N TRP A 233 -6.74 11.74 22.89
CA TRP A 233 -6.73 13.13 23.35
C TRP A 233 -6.47 14.14 22.24
N ALA A 234 -5.77 13.76 21.16
CA ALA A 234 -5.52 14.60 20.00
C ALA A 234 -6.59 14.37 18.90
N LEU A 235 -7.00 13.13 18.68
CA LEU A 235 -7.91 12.76 17.62
C LEU A 235 -9.32 13.25 17.86
N ILE A 236 -9.85 13.12 19.09
CA ILE A 236 -11.23 13.56 19.40
C ILE A 236 -11.44 15.05 19.08
N PRO A 237 -10.60 15.99 19.55
CA PRO A 237 -10.74 17.41 19.16
C PRO A 237 -10.70 17.64 17.65
N VAL A 238 -9.80 16.94 16.93
CA VAL A 238 -9.71 17.08 15.47
C VAL A 238 -11.00 16.58 14.79
N LEU A 239 -11.56 15.46 15.24
CA LEU A 239 -12.83 14.95 14.71
C LEU A 239 -14.00 15.88 15.01
N LEU A 240 -14.05 16.50 16.18
CA LEU A 240 -15.06 17.51 16.51
C LEU A 240 -14.94 18.74 15.59
N VAL A 241 -13.72 19.22 15.35
CA VAL A 241 -13.46 20.33 14.43
C VAL A 241 -13.80 19.96 12.99
N ALA A 242 -13.45 18.73 12.56
CA ALA A 242 -13.80 18.23 11.23
C ALA A 242 -15.32 18.14 11.04
N GLY A 243 -16.04 17.60 12.03
CA GLY A 243 -17.50 17.52 12.05
C GLY A 243 -18.15 18.91 12.00
N PHE A 244 -17.67 19.84 12.83
CA PHE A 244 -18.13 21.22 12.79
C PHE A 244 -17.86 21.86 11.42
N GLY A 245 -16.67 21.64 10.85
CA GLY A 245 -16.34 22.11 9.50
C GLY A 245 -17.29 21.52 8.45
N LEU A 246 -17.54 20.22 8.48
CA LEU A 246 -18.45 19.54 7.57
C LEU A 246 -19.86 20.12 7.64
N LEU A 247 -20.39 20.36 8.84
CA LEU A 247 -21.71 20.98 9.06
C LEU A 247 -21.79 22.43 8.56
N THR A 248 -20.65 23.11 8.42
CA THR A 248 -20.59 24.50 7.90
C THR A 248 -20.35 24.58 6.39
N LEU A 249 -19.93 23.48 5.74
CA LEU A 249 -19.85 23.40 4.29
C LEU A 249 -21.24 23.48 3.68
N ARG A 250 -21.34 24.03 2.47
CA ARG A 250 -22.60 24.19 1.74
C ARG A 250 -22.41 23.91 0.25
N GLY A 251 -23.52 23.68 -0.45
CA GLY A 251 -23.53 23.50 -1.90
C GLY A 251 -22.62 22.35 -2.37
N GLU A 252 -21.86 22.60 -3.40
CA GLU A 252 -20.97 21.63 -4.02
C GLU A 252 -19.89 21.09 -3.07
N ALA A 253 -19.36 21.95 -2.18
CA ALA A 253 -18.34 21.54 -1.21
C ALA A 253 -18.86 20.47 -0.24
N LEU A 254 -20.06 20.66 0.31
CA LEU A 254 -20.71 19.67 1.18
C LEU A 254 -21.04 18.40 0.39
N ALA A 255 -21.69 18.53 -0.75
CA ALA A 255 -22.12 17.37 -1.55
C ALA A 255 -20.92 16.51 -2.01
N PHE A 256 -19.83 17.15 -2.44
CA PHE A 256 -18.64 16.43 -2.87
C PHE A 256 -17.93 15.75 -1.69
N THR A 257 -17.83 16.45 -0.55
CA THR A 257 -17.24 15.89 0.67
C THR A 257 -18.03 14.68 1.17
N VAL A 258 -19.35 14.80 1.24
CA VAL A 258 -20.22 13.67 1.62
C VAL A 258 -20.07 12.50 0.64
N ALA A 259 -20.07 12.78 -0.66
CA ALA A 259 -19.95 11.76 -1.68
C ALA A 259 -18.61 11.00 -1.61
N ILE A 260 -17.48 11.70 -1.38
CA ILE A 260 -16.15 11.08 -1.44
C ILE A 260 -15.62 10.61 -0.09
N VAL A 261 -16.11 11.14 1.02
CA VAL A 261 -15.71 10.71 2.37
C VAL A 261 -16.65 9.64 2.89
N ILE A 262 -17.95 9.92 2.90
CA ILE A 262 -18.96 9.07 3.57
C ILE A 262 -19.37 7.89 2.68
N ALA A 263 -19.76 8.16 1.43
CA ALA A 263 -20.34 7.11 0.59
C ALA A 263 -19.35 5.97 0.27
N PRO A 264 -18.08 6.23 -0.17
CA PRO A 264 -17.14 5.14 -0.40
C PRO A 264 -16.76 4.41 0.88
N THR A 265 -16.63 5.15 1.98
CA THR A 265 -16.32 4.54 3.29
C THR A 265 -17.42 3.58 3.70
N VAL A 266 -18.69 3.99 3.61
CA VAL A 266 -19.84 3.13 3.92
C VAL A 266 -19.92 1.95 2.96
N ALA A 267 -19.76 2.18 1.65
CA ALA A 267 -19.79 1.11 0.65
C ALA A 267 -18.66 0.08 0.88
N PHE A 268 -17.44 0.56 1.15
CA PHE A 268 -16.30 -0.28 1.47
C PHE A 268 -16.53 -1.12 2.74
N LEU A 269 -17.01 -0.49 3.80
CA LEU A 269 -17.30 -1.18 5.06
C LEU A 269 -18.44 -2.17 4.91
N GLY A 270 -19.49 -1.81 4.16
CA GLY A 270 -20.61 -2.70 3.86
C GLY A 270 -20.18 -3.94 3.09
N ALA A 271 -19.30 -3.78 2.09
CA ALA A 271 -18.75 -4.89 1.32
C ALA A 271 -17.85 -5.83 2.14
N HIS A 272 -17.25 -5.34 3.23
CA HIS A 272 -16.35 -6.11 4.08
C HIS A 272 -17.02 -6.62 5.36
N LEU A 273 -18.27 -6.24 5.62
CA LEU A 273 -18.99 -6.71 6.78
C LEU A 273 -19.19 -8.24 6.71
N GLY A 274 -18.74 -8.94 7.74
CA GLY A 274 -18.77 -10.41 7.77
C GLY A 274 -17.60 -11.09 7.04
N SER A 275 -16.69 -10.34 6.40
CA SER A 275 -15.52 -10.90 5.72
C SER A 275 -14.32 -11.06 6.65
N THR A 276 -13.35 -11.93 6.25
CA THR A 276 -12.05 -12.06 6.90
C THR A 276 -11.02 -11.05 6.32
N ALA A 277 -11.44 -10.15 5.45
CA ALA A 277 -10.56 -9.14 4.86
C ALA A 277 -10.02 -8.19 5.93
N SER A 278 -8.74 -7.89 5.82
CA SER A 278 -8.00 -7.03 6.75
C SER A 278 -7.50 -5.77 6.04
N PRO A 279 -8.38 -4.78 5.76
CA PRO A 279 -7.96 -3.59 5.07
C PRO A 279 -7.02 -2.75 5.93
N GLN A 280 -6.08 -2.10 5.27
CA GLN A 280 -5.17 -1.16 5.91
C GLN A 280 -5.68 0.27 5.73
N THR A 281 -5.25 1.17 6.62
CA THR A 281 -5.70 2.59 6.63
C THR A 281 -5.38 3.30 5.31
N ARG A 282 -4.28 2.94 4.67
CA ARG A 282 -3.80 3.47 3.37
C ARG A 282 -4.77 3.28 2.21
N HIS A 283 -5.70 2.33 2.31
CA HIS A 283 -6.69 2.08 1.26
C HIS A 283 -7.67 3.24 1.08
N LEU A 284 -7.88 4.04 2.14
CA LEU A 284 -8.74 5.21 2.12
C LEU A 284 -7.97 6.54 2.00
N ILE A 285 -6.74 6.52 1.51
CA ILE A 285 -5.89 7.73 1.41
C ILE A 285 -6.53 8.83 0.54
N PHE A 286 -7.35 8.47 -0.44
CA PHE A 286 -8.05 9.42 -1.31
C PHE A 286 -9.05 10.33 -0.56
N VAL A 287 -9.41 9.98 0.68
CA VAL A 287 -10.27 10.78 1.56
C VAL A 287 -9.52 11.97 2.17
N LEU A 288 -8.18 11.88 2.28
CA LEU A 288 -7.33 12.85 2.96
C LEU A 288 -7.58 14.33 2.55
N PRO A 289 -7.68 14.72 1.26
CA PRO A 289 -7.91 16.11 0.87
C PRO A 289 -9.20 16.68 1.45
N PHE A 290 -10.26 15.90 1.49
CA PHE A 290 -11.60 16.30 1.91
C PHE A 290 -11.73 16.28 3.43
N PHE A 291 -11.08 15.37 4.11
CA PHE A 291 -10.94 15.38 5.56
C PHE A 291 -10.19 16.63 6.01
N ALA A 292 -9.04 16.93 5.41
CA ALA A 292 -8.25 18.13 5.71
C ALA A 292 -9.02 19.42 5.39
N MET A 293 -9.81 19.45 4.31
CA MET A 293 -10.70 20.56 3.98
C MET A 293 -11.74 20.77 5.09
N SER A 294 -12.34 19.70 5.62
CA SER A 294 -13.32 19.81 6.70
C SER A 294 -12.68 20.36 7.98
N VAL A 295 -11.50 19.88 8.37
CA VAL A 295 -10.75 20.41 9.52
C VAL A 295 -10.39 21.88 9.32
N ALA A 296 -9.84 22.23 8.14
CA ALA A 296 -9.47 23.61 7.82
C ALA A 296 -10.67 24.57 7.86
N THR A 297 -11.82 24.15 7.31
CA THR A 297 -13.06 24.92 7.35
C THR A 297 -13.51 25.15 8.80
N GLY A 298 -13.49 24.12 9.64
CA GLY A 298 -13.84 24.22 11.05
C GLY A 298 -12.94 25.20 11.81
N LEU A 299 -11.62 25.08 11.65
CA LEU A 299 -10.65 25.98 12.26
C LEU A 299 -10.84 27.43 11.83
N LEU A 300 -11.02 27.68 10.54
CA LEU A 300 -11.24 29.05 10.02
C LEU A 300 -12.57 29.62 10.48
N ARG A 301 -13.60 28.84 10.69
CA ARG A 301 -14.87 29.30 11.29
C ARG A 301 -14.72 29.67 12.76
N ILE A 302 -13.99 28.88 13.54
CA ILE A 302 -13.62 29.22 14.91
C ILE A 302 -12.76 30.50 14.92
N GLY A 303 -11.80 30.60 13.98
CA GLY A 303 -10.90 31.75 13.85
C GLY A 303 -11.59 33.08 13.55
N LYS A 304 -12.81 33.11 13.00
CA LYS A 304 -13.58 34.35 12.84
C LYS A 304 -13.91 35.01 14.17
N ARG A 305 -14.05 34.25 15.24
CA ARG A 305 -14.37 34.74 16.60
C ARG A 305 -13.17 34.73 17.53
N ALA A 306 -12.23 33.79 17.31
CA ALA A 306 -11.08 33.55 18.16
C ALA A 306 -9.83 33.16 17.31
N PRO A 307 -9.18 34.12 16.62
CA PRO A 307 -8.11 33.87 15.69
C PRO A 307 -6.90 33.21 16.34
N ALA A 308 -6.53 33.62 17.54
CA ALA A 308 -5.44 33.02 18.28
C ALA A 308 -5.70 31.54 18.63
N ILE A 309 -6.93 31.22 19.04
CA ILE A 309 -7.30 29.81 19.35
C ILE A 309 -7.23 28.96 18.07
N ALA A 310 -7.72 29.45 16.94
CA ALA A 310 -7.66 28.72 15.68
C ALA A 310 -6.21 28.50 15.19
N ALA A 311 -5.34 29.49 15.35
CA ALA A 311 -3.92 29.37 15.00
C ALA A 311 -3.20 28.35 15.92
N ILE A 312 -3.44 28.42 17.23
CA ILE A 312 -2.90 27.46 18.18
C ILE A 312 -3.41 26.04 17.87
N ALA A 313 -4.71 25.88 17.60
CA ALA A 313 -5.29 24.59 17.26
C ALA A 313 -4.71 24.02 15.95
N ALA A 314 -4.52 24.86 14.92
CA ALA A 314 -3.87 24.43 13.67
C ALA A 314 -2.42 23.98 13.92
N ALA A 315 -1.66 24.74 14.68
CA ALA A 315 -0.29 24.39 15.07
C ALA A 315 -0.28 23.08 15.89
N ALA A 316 -1.21 22.92 16.85
CA ALA A 316 -1.33 21.71 17.65
C ALA A 316 -1.63 20.47 16.81
N VAL A 317 -2.51 20.58 15.79
CA VAL A 317 -2.78 19.46 14.86
C VAL A 317 -1.54 19.07 14.08
N LEU A 318 -0.77 20.04 13.56
CA LEU A 318 0.47 19.76 12.82
C LEU A 318 1.55 19.12 13.72
N VAL A 319 1.72 19.65 14.93
CA VAL A 319 2.67 19.09 15.92
C VAL A 319 2.25 17.67 16.33
N ALA A 320 0.97 17.45 16.59
CA ALA A 320 0.45 16.13 16.93
C ALA A 320 0.62 15.13 15.78
N GLY A 321 0.38 15.53 14.53
CA GLY A 321 0.63 14.72 13.34
C GLY A 321 2.11 14.34 13.17
N GLY A 322 3.02 15.30 13.36
CA GLY A 322 4.46 15.05 13.34
C GLY A 322 4.92 14.13 14.47
N ALA A 323 4.41 14.33 15.69
CA ALA A 323 4.68 13.46 16.84
C ALA A 323 4.11 12.04 16.63
N TRP A 324 2.91 11.93 16.05
CA TRP A 324 2.32 10.66 15.66
C TRP A 324 3.17 9.94 14.60
N THR A 325 3.69 10.68 13.61
CA THR A 325 4.60 10.14 12.59
C THR A 325 5.85 9.55 13.23
N LYS A 326 6.46 10.26 14.18
CA LYS A 326 7.63 9.77 14.93
C LYS A 326 7.29 8.54 15.78
N HIS A 327 6.11 8.50 16.39
CA HIS A 327 5.65 7.36 17.19
C HIS A 327 5.34 6.13 16.33
N ARG A 328 4.63 6.35 15.22
CA ARG A 328 4.14 5.28 14.32
C ARG A 328 5.26 4.65 13.51
N THR A 329 6.22 5.47 13.08
CA THR A 329 7.31 5.05 12.19
C THR A 329 8.54 5.92 12.47
N PRO A 330 9.26 5.67 13.59
CA PRO A 330 10.41 6.50 13.99
C PRO A 330 11.48 6.56 12.90
N GLU A 331 11.65 5.49 12.12
CA GLU A 331 12.67 5.40 11.07
C GLU A 331 12.45 6.38 9.90
N LEU A 332 11.22 6.91 9.71
CA LEU A 332 10.99 7.99 8.75
C LEU A 332 11.80 9.26 9.09
N ILE A 333 12.04 9.48 10.38
CA ILE A 333 12.73 10.65 10.91
C ILE A 333 14.19 10.34 11.20
N THR A 334 14.46 9.25 11.92
CA THR A 334 15.80 8.87 12.38
C THR A 334 16.61 8.11 11.33
N GLY A 335 15.93 7.47 10.37
CA GLY A 335 16.53 6.52 9.45
C GLY A 335 16.78 5.17 10.12
N GLU A 336 17.21 4.23 9.30
CA GLU A 336 17.63 2.90 9.75
C GLU A 336 19.01 2.97 10.42
N SER A 337 19.25 2.10 11.41
CA SER A 337 20.56 2.06 12.08
C SER A 337 21.65 1.62 11.10
N HIS A 338 22.84 2.25 11.19
CA HIS A 338 23.98 1.94 10.34
C HIS A 338 24.36 0.45 10.41
N ALA A 339 24.33 -0.13 11.62
CA ALA A 339 24.62 -1.55 11.82
C ALA A 339 23.68 -2.46 11.02
N ARG A 340 22.38 -2.12 10.96
CA ARG A 340 21.40 -2.87 10.19
C ARG A 340 21.61 -2.74 8.67
N VAL A 341 21.96 -1.55 8.20
CA VAL A 341 22.30 -1.31 6.79
C VAL A 341 23.53 -2.13 6.38
N VAL A 342 24.60 -2.10 7.20
CA VAL A 342 25.82 -2.90 6.95
C VAL A 342 25.49 -4.39 6.93
N ALA A 343 24.74 -4.88 7.90
CA ALA A 343 24.34 -6.29 7.98
C ALA A 343 23.55 -6.74 6.74
N ARG A 344 22.61 -5.90 6.25
CA ARG A 344 21.87 -6.19 5.02
C ARG A 344 22.77 -6.26 3.79
N HIS A 345 23.74 -5.35 3.67
CA HIS A 345 24.71 -5.36 2.57
C HIS A 345 25.61 -6.60 2.61
N GLN A 346 26.05 -7.02 3.80
CA GLN A 346 26.84 -8.25 3.98
C GLN A 346 26.02 -9.51 3.61
N ALA A 347 24.78 -9.58 4.07
CA ALA A 347 23.86 -10.66 3.74
C ALA A 347 23.59 -10.74 2.24
N ALA A 348 23.35 -9.60 1.58
CA ALA A 348 23.16 -9.53 0.14
C ALA A 348 24.40 -9.95 -0.65
N ALA A 349 25.59 -9.53 -0.20
CA ALA A 349 26.86 -9.91 -0.83
C ALA A 349 27.11 -11.44 -0.69
N TRP A 350 26.87 -12.00 0.47
CA TRP A 350 27.01 -13.44 0.70
C TRP A 350 26.02 -14.24 -0.17
N LEU A 351 24.75 -13.83 -0.23
CA LEU A 351 23.76 -14.47 -1.10
C LEU A 351 24.18 -14.39 -2.58
N ALA A 352 24.61 -13.20 -3.04
CA ALA A 352 25.04 -13.02 -4.42
C ALA A 352 26.23 -13.94 -4.82
N ALA A 353 27.11 -14.22 -3.86
CA ALA A 353 28.29 -15.07 -4.07
C ALA A 353 27.97 -16.58 -3.99
N THR A 354 26.95 -16.97 -3.24
CA THR A 354 26.74 -18.39 -2.87
C THR A 354 25.44 -19.00 -3.36
N ALA A 355 24.45 -18.18 -3.78
CA ALA A 355 23.21 -18.69 -4.32
C ALA A 355 23.42 -19.27 -5.73
N ARG A 356 22.66 -20.29 -6.05
CA ARG A 356 22.60 -20.91 -7.38
C ARG A 356 21.41 -20.38 -8.16
N PRO A 357 21.45 -20.32 -9.49
CA PRO A 357 20.35 -19.80 -10.30
C PRO A 357 19.03 -20.55 -10.11
N ASP A 358 19.07 -21.82 -9.74
CA ASP A 358 17.94 -22.69 -9.47
C ASP A 358 17.43 -22.65 -8.03
N ASP A 359 18.11 -21.94 -7.11
CA ASP A 359 17.62 -21.75 -5.74
C ASP A 359 16.24 -21.06 -5.73
N VAL A 360 15.42 -21.40 -4.76
CA VAL A 360 14.04 -20.90 -4.61
C VAL A 360 13.98 -19.95 -3.41
N LEU A 361 13.72 -18.70 -3.70
CA LEU A 361 13.64 -17.63 -2.69
C LEU A 361 12.23 -17.60 -2.07
N PHE A 362 12.16 -17.35 -0.77
CA PHE A 362 10.91 -17.19 -0.05
C PHE A 362 10.65 -15.73 0.33
N GLY A 363 9.50 -15.20 -0.07
CA GLY A 363 9.12 -13.79 0.07
C GLY A 363 9.91 -12.86 -0.85
N TYR A 364 9.53 -11.59 -0.87
CA TYR A 364 10.24 -10.53 -1.61
C TYR A 364 11.16 -9.76 -0.65
N GLU A 365 12.11 -10.49 -0.06
CA GLU A 365 12.99 -9.89 0.95
C GLU A 365 13.83 -8.75 0.39
N PRO A 366 13.92 -7.62 1.10
CA PRO A 366 14.74 -6.48 0.69
C PRO A 366 16.22 -6.82 0.48
N ILE A 367 16.73 -7.84 1.16
CA ILE A 367 18.11 -8.34 0.99
C ILE A 367 18.35 -8.84 -0.43
N TYR A 368 17.34 -9.44 -1.06
CA TYR A 368 17.45 -9.94 -2.43
C TYR A 368 17.66 -8.82 -3.45
N LEU A 369 17.16 -7.60 -3.21
CA LEU A 369 17.43 -6.46 -4.10
C LEU A 369 18.94 -6.24 -4.26
N GLY A 370 19.66 -6.16 -3.14
CA GLY A 370 21.10 -5.99 -3.16
C GLY A 370 21.88 -7.20 -3.74
N ALA A 371 21.29 -8.41 -3.65
CA ALA A 371 21.89 -9.58 -4.28
C ALA A 371 21.68 -9.57 -5.80
N TRP A 372 20.50 -9.20 -6.31
CA TRP A 372 20.23 -9.02 -7.75
C TRP A 372 21.08 -7.92 -8.38
N GLU A 373 21.38 -6.85 -7.64
CA GLU A 373 22.27 -5.78 -8.12
C GLU A 373 23.71 -6.25 -8.31
N ARG A 374 24.18 -7.20 -7.48
CA ARG A 374 25.54 -7.74 -7.51
C ARG A 374 25.71 -8.92 -8.44
N ASN A 375 24.66 -9.69 -8.68
CA ASN A 375 24.71 -10.92 -9.46
C ASN A 375 23.47 -11.07 -10.35
N HIS A 376 23.62 -10.85 -11.65
CA HIS A 376 22.55 -10.99 -12.64
C HIS A 376 22.01 -12.42 -12.77
N ARG A 377 22.78 -13.43 -12.32
CA ARG A 377 22.38 -14.86 -12.28
C ARG A 377 21.76 -15.25 -10.93
N PHE A 378 21.56 -14.28 -10.01
CA PHE A 378 20.90 -14.56 -8.74
C PHE A 378 19.48 -15.06 -8.99
N PRO A 379 18.97 -16.03 -8.18
CA PRO A 379 17.70 -16.71 -8.40
C PRO A 379 16.54 -15.76 -8.66
N ARG A 380 15.65 -16.16 -9.58
CA ARG A 380 14.43 -15.42 -9.90
C ARG A 380 13.15 -16.15 -9.53
N THR A 381 13.23 -17.39 -9.06
CA THR A 381 12.09 -18.13 -8.53
C THR A 381 11.79 -17.66 -7.12
N VAL A 382 10.71 -16.89 -6.96
CA VAL A 382 10.27 -16.35 -5.67
C VAL A 382 8.90 -16.91 -5.31
N VAL A 383 8.82 -17.58 -4.17
CA VAL A 383 7.56 -18.07 -3.60
C VAL A 383 7.00 -16.96 -2.68
N PRO A 384 5.87 -16.33 -3.04
CA PRO A 384 5.30 -15.23 -2.25
C PRO A 384 4.78 -15.73 -0.89
N ARG A 385 5.01 -14.96 0.18
CA ARG A 385 4.60 -15.31 1.55
C ARG A 385 3.08 -15.27 1.75
N ALA A 386 2.48 -14.19 1.29
CA ALA A 386 1.09 -13.86 1.61
C ALA A 386 0.09 -14.37 0.56
N ASP A 387 0.54 -15.08 -0.49
CA ASP A 387 -0.28 -15.51 -1.60
C ASP A 387 -0.12 -17.01 -1.85
N ALA A 388 -0.96 -17.80 -1.23
CA ALA A 388 -0.91 -19.24 -1.31
C ALA A 388 -1.16 -19.78 -2.73
N VAL A 389 -2.03 -19.14 -3.51
CA VAL A 389 -2.32 -19.58 -4.88
C VAL A 389 -1.11 -19.36 -5.78
N LEU A 390 -0.54 -18.17 -5.72
CA LEU A 390 0.64 -17.86 -6.53
C LEU A 390 1.87 -18.66 -6.05
N ALA A 391 2.01 -18.89 -4.74
CA ALA A 391 3.04 -19.76 -4.18
C ALA A 391 2.96 -21.17 -4.76
N LEU A 392 1.79 -21.79 -4.78
CA LEU A 392 1.58 -23.11 -5.36
C LEU A 392 1.80 -23.12 -6.87
N ARG A 393 1.35 -22.10 -7.60
CA ARG A 393 1.61 -21.98 -9.03
C ARG A 393 3.11 -21.90 -9.32
N THR A 394 3.83 -21.08 -8.55
CA THR A 394 5.29 -20.94 -8.69
C THR A 394 6.01 -22.27 -8.46
N LEU A 395 5.66 -22.98 -7.39
CA LEU A 395 6.24 -24.29 -7.08
C LEU A 395 5.93 -25.35 -8.14
N LYS A 396 4.71 -25.36 -8.68
CA LYS A 396 4.30 -26.33 -9.72
C LYS A 396 4.91 -26.06 -11.09
N ARG A 397 5.20 -24.80 -11.43
CA ARG A 397 5.84 -24.45 -12.71
C ARG A 397 7.30 -24.87 -12.79
N SER A 398 7.94 -25.06 -11.66
CA SER A 398 9.35 -25.45 -11.60
C SER A 398 9.45 -26.97 -11.69
N SER A 399 10.01 -27.49 -12.78
CA SER A 399 10.21 -28.93 -13.01
C SER A 399 11.20 -29.53 -11.98
N THR A 400 12.16 -28.75 -11.54
CA THR A 400 13.10 -29.07 -10.46
C THR A 400 13.21 -27.87 -9.55
N LEU A 401 13.11 -28.08 -8.24
CA LEU A 401 13.33 -27.06 -7.24
C LEU A 401 14.76 -27.16 -6.73
N GLY A 402 15.49 -26.07 -6.77
CA GLY A 402 16.80 -25.96 -6.14
C GLY A 402 16.69 -25.86 -4.61
N ARG A 403 17.71 -25.32 -3.97
CA ARG A 403 17.70 -25.12 -2.51
C ARG A 403 16.70 -24.04 -2.14
N GLY A 404 15.96 -24.23 -1.06
CA GLY A 404 15.12 -23.19 -0.48
C GLY A 404 15.96 -22.18 0.29
N VAL A 405 15.63 -20.89 0.15
CA VAL A 405 16.29 -19.76 0.84
C VAL A 405 15.25 -18.92 1.56
N TRP A 406 15.39 -18.78 2.87
CA TRP A 406 14.54 -17.98 3.75
C TRP A 406 15.37 -16.90 4.46
N VAL A 407 14.78 -15.75 4.68
CA VAL A 407 15.35 -14.69 5.50
C VAL A 407 14.45 -14.48 6.71
N LEU A 408 15.02 -14.56 7.91
CA LEU A 408 14.36 -14.23 9.16
C LEU A 408 14.95 -12.92 9.67
N ASP A 409 14.10 -11.96 10.05
CA ASP A 409 14.50 -10.65 10.54
C ASP A 409 14.23 -10.55 12.05
N GLY A 410 15.25 -10.70 12.86
CA GLY A 410 15.18 -10.57 14.33
C GLY A 410 15.01 -9.12 14.81
N GLY A 411 15.13 -8.14 13.92
CA GLY A 411 14.90 -6.72 14.20
C GLY A 411 13.49 -6.23 13.83
N ASP A 412 12.58 -7.12 13.44
CA ASP A 412 11.18 -6.77 13.22
C ASP A 412 10.61 -6.20 14.53
N PRO A 413 10.01 -4.99 14.52
CA PRO A 413 9.41 -4.40 15.73
C PRO A 413 8.29 -5.25 16.33
N ASN A 414 7.69 -6.14 15.55
CA ASN A 414 6.71 -7.13 16.04
C ASN A 414 7.39 -8.35 16.68
N ASN A 415 8.70 -8.47 16.55
CA ASN A 415 9.49 -9.57 17.09
C ASN A 415 10.68 -9.02 17.90
N ARG A 416 10.56 -9.06 19.19
CA ARG A 416 11.56 -8.52 20.14
C ARG A 416 12.60 -9.55 20.61
N ALA A 417 12.52 -10.80 20.13
CA ALA A 417 13.46 -11.82 20.58
C ALA A 417 14.84 -11.61 19.94
N PRO A 418 15.94 -11.70 20.73
CA PRO A 418 17.29 -11.62 20.19
C PRO A 418 17.61 -12.79 19.25
N VAL A 419 18.37 -12.55 18.19
CA VAL A 419 18.81 -13.59 17.24
C VAL A 419 19.47 -14.80 17.94
N ARG A 420 20.17 -14.57 19.05
CA ARG A 420 20.77 -15.63 19.87
C ARG A 420 19.77 -16.67 20.39
N VAL A 421 18.52 -16.30 20.59
CA VAL A 421 17.47 -17.21 21.06
C VAL A 421 17.11 -18.23 19.99
N ILE A 422 17.27 -17.87 18.70
CA ILE A 422 17.05 -18.80 17.57
C ILE A 422 18.01 -19.96 17.64
N GLU A 423 19.31 -19.68 17.82
CA GLU A 423 20.36 -20.71 17.86
C GLU A 423 20.17 -21.66 19.07
N ALA A 424 19.63 -21.13 20.18
CA ALA A 424 19.43 -21.88 21.41
C ALA A 424 18.14 -22.71 21.45
N THR A 425 17.09 -22.28 20.74
CA THR A 425 15.74 -22.87 20.90
C THR A 425 15.22 -23.63 19.67
N ALA A 426 15.86 -23.47 18.52
CA ALA A 426 15.46 -24.19 17.31
C ALA A 426 16.22 -25.51 17.18
N PRO A 427 15.59 -26.68 17.45
CA PRO A 427 16.18 -27.96 17.13
C PRO A 427 16.21 -28.10 15.60
N THR A 428 17.19 -27.47 14.95
CA THR A 428 17.38 -27.60 13.52
C THR A 428 18.19 -28.86 13.30
N PRO A 429 17.75 -29.80 12.47
CA PRO A 429 18.64 -30.83 11.99
C PRO A 429 19.77 -30.12 11.25
N GLU A 430 20.94 -29.97 11.87
CA GLU A 430 22.15 -29.36 11.28
C GLU A 430 22.48 -29.94 9.91
N ALA A 431 22.06 -31.18 9.66
CA ALA A 431 22.18 -31.84 8.39
C ALA A 431 21.33 -31.25 7.27
N ALA A 432 20.17 -30.65 7.57
CA ALA A 432 19.21 -30.19 6.55
C ALA A 432 19.45 -28.73 6.11
N PHE A 433 19.95 -27.88 7.01
CA PHE A 433 20.06 -26.46 6.76
C PHE A 433 21.49 -25.93 6.93
N GLU A 434 21.81 -24.92 6.15
CA GLU A 434 22.90 -23.98 6.40
C GLU A 434 22.27 -22.70 6.92
N ILE A 435 22.76 -22.22 8.07
CA ILE A 435 22.27 -21.02 8.73
C ILE A 435 23.41 -20.01 8.86
N ARG A 436 23.17 -18.77 8.43
CA ARG A 436 24.13 -17.67 8.52
C ARG A 436 23.47 -16.45 9.13
N ALA A 437 24.12 -15.89 10.14
CA ALA A 437 23.69 -14.68 10.81
C ALA A 437 24.46 -13.44 10.28
N PHE A 438 23.72 -12.36 10.00
CA PHE A 438 24.24 -11.06 9.62
C PHE A 438 23.52 -10.01 10.46
N GLY A 439 24.08 -9.65 11.63
CA GLY A 439 23.39 -8.80 12.58
C GLY A 439 21.99 -9.32 12.94
N PRO A 440 20.92 -8.55 12.67
CA PRO A 440 19.56 -9.00 12.97
C PRO A 440 18.97 -9.98 11.94
N PHE A 441 19.67 -10.21 10.83
CA PHE A 441 19.18 -11.09 9.77
C PHE A 441 19.75 -12.49 9.90
N LEU A 442 18.87 -13.48 9.82
CA LEU A 442 19.26 -14.88 9.75
C LEU A 442 18.85 -15.45 8.39
N ILE A 443 19.83 -15.90 7.62
CA ILE A 443 19.58 -16.58 6.34
C ILE A 443 19.59 -18.07 6.59
N VAL A 444 18.48 -18.73 6.29
CA VAL A 444 18.32 -20.17 6.36
C VAL A 444 18.25 -20.72 4.93
N ARG A 445 19.09 -21.68 4.62
CA ARG A 445 19.16 -22.29 3.29
C ARG A 445 19.25 -23.82 3.41
N THR A 446 18.50 -24.55 2.59
CA THR A 446 18.65 -26.02 2.56
C THR A 446 20.01 -26.39 1.97
N ARG A 447 20.65 -27.46 2.51
CA ARG A 447 21.92 -27.95 1.98
C ARG A 447 21.75 -28.66 0.64
N GLN A 448 20.62 -29.34 0.47
CA GLN A 448 20.26 -30.07 -0.75
C GLN A 448 19.12 -29.39 -1.49
N PRO A 449 18.95 -29.62 -2.79
CA PRO A 449 17.76 -29.23 -3.52
C PRO A 449 16.49 -29.77 -2.86
N THR A 450 15.40 -29.02 -3.00
CA THR A 450 14.11 -29.37 -2.37
C THR A 450 13.26 -30.33 -3.22
N GLU A 451 13.66 -30.60 -4.44
CA GLU A 451 13.15 -31.57 -5.43
C GLU A 451 11.64 -31.52 -5.68
N THR A 452 10.81 -31.41 -4.65
CA THR A 452 9.35 -31.41 -4.79
C THR A 452 8.68 -30.24 -4.06
N PRO A 453 7.50 -29.74 -4.55
CA PRO A 453 6.71 -28.77 -3.83
C PRO A 453 6.32 -29.19 -2.42
N ALA A 454 6.06 -30.48 -2.20
CA ALA A 454 5.69 -31.00 -0.88
C ALA A 454 6.86 -30.90 0.10
N LEU A 455 8.08 -31.27 -0.34
CA LEU A 455 9.29 -31.14 0.48
C LEU A 455 9.57 -29.67 0.78
N TYR A 456 9.47 -28.76 -0.22
CA TYR A 456 9.64 -27.34 0.01
C TYR A 456 8.68 -26.80 1.09
N LEU A 457 7.40 -27.18 1.03
CA LEU A 457 6.40 -26.76 2.02
C LEU A 457 6.67 -27.33 3.41
N ALA A 458 7.16 -28.58 3.50
CA ALA A 458 7.54 -29.18 4.78
C ALA A 458 8.74 -28.43 5.40
N LEU A 459 9.75 -28.09 4.59
CA LEU A 459 10.91 -27.30 5.03
C LEU A 459 10.52 -25.87 5.41
N ALA A 460 9.64 -25.22 4.64
CA ALA A 460 9.09 -23.92 5.00
C ALA A 460 8.35 -23.96 6.35
N GLN A 461 7.67 -25.06 6.66
CA GLN A 461 7.04 -25.28 7.96
C GLN A 461 8.05 -25.40 9.10
N GLN A 462 9.19 -26.03 8.87
CA GLN A 462 10.27 -26.10 9.87
C GLN A 462 10.86 -24.71 10.13
N VAL A 463 11.15 -23.94 9.06
CA VAL A 463 11.64 -22.56 9.18
C VAL A 463 10.63 -21.67 9.91
N GLN A 464 9.33 -21.86 9.65
CA GLN A 464 8.28 -21.15 10.39
C GLN A 464 8.30 -21.49 11.88
N ARG A 465 8.49 -22.74 12.25
CA ARG A 465 8.64 -23.16 13.67
C ARG A 465 9.86 -22.54 14.33
N MET A 466 10.99 -22.46 13.61
CA MET A 466 12.15 -21.70 14.07
C MET A 466 11.79 -20.22 14.32
N GLY A 467 11.08 -19.60 13.37
CA GLY A 467 10.58 -18.24 13.51
C GLY A 467 9.68 -18.07 14.75
N TYR A 468 8.82 -19.03 15.03
CA TYR A 468 7.97 -19.04 16.22
C TYR A 468 8.78 -19.05 17.52
N GLY A 469 9.87 -19.81 17.58
CA GLY A 469 10.76 -19.86 18.72
C GLY A 469 11.42 -18.52 19.07
N ILE A 470 11.44 -17.58 18.10
CA ILE A 470 11.94 -16.22 18.26
C ILE A 470 10.82 -15.17 18.21
N GLY A 471 9.56 -15.58 18.13
CA GLY A 471 8.42 -14.67 18.04
C GLY A 471 8.17 -14.11 16.64
N ILE A 472 8.82 -14.61 15.58
CA ILE A 472 8.55 -14.23 14.18
C ILE A 472 7.35 -15.05 13.68
N ALA A 473 6.15 -14.59 13.99
CA ALA A 473 4.90 -15.24 13.56
C ALA A 473 4.70 -15.28 12.02
N HIS A 474 5.54 -14.59 11.24
CA HIS A 474 5.35 -14.41 9.80
C HIS A 474 6.49 -14.94 8.92
N ALA A 475 7.44 -15.69 9.46
CA ALA A 475 8.57 -16.21 8.69
C ALA A 475 8.20 -17.33 7.70
N GLY A 476 6.99 -17.87 7.78
CA GLY A 476 6.53 -18.95 6.91
C GLY A 476 5.28 -18.63 6.09
N VAL A 477 5.04 -19.42 5.06
CA VAL A 477 3.74 -19.48 4.39
C VAL A 477 2.71 -19.94 5.42
N ASN A 478 1.55 -19.31 5.46
CA ASN A 478 0.44 -19.85 6.23
C ASN A 478 0.00 -21.18 5.59
N ILE A 479 0.47 -22.29 6.16
CA ILE A 479 0.34 -23.64 5.60
C ILE A 479 -1.11 -24.08 5.56
N ASP A 480 -1.94 -23.63 6.50
CA ASP A 480 -3.36 -23.95 6.46
C ASP A 480 -4.04 -23.24 5.29
N THR A 481 -3.57 -22.05 4.94
CA THR A 481 -4.04 -21.34 3.74
C THR A 481 -3.54 -22.03 2.47
N VAL A 482 -2.30 -22.52 2.45
CA VAL A 482 -1.76 -23.31 1.33
C VAL A 482 -2.51 -24.63 1.17
N LYS A 483 -2.77 -25.37 2.26
CA LYS A 483 -3.58 -26.59 2.22
C LYS A 483 -5.00 -26.36 1.73
N ARG A 484 -5.65 -25.29 2.19
CA ARG A 484 -6.99 -24.89 1.70
C ARG A 484 -6.97 -24.52 0.22
N ALA A 485 -5.94 -23.82 -0.26
CA ALA A 485 -5.77 -23.51 -1.67
C ALA A 485 -5.50 -24.77 -2.51
N GLN A 486 -4.73 -25.73 -2.00
CA GLN A 486 -4.52 -27.04 -2.66
C GLN A 486 -5.84 -27.81 -2.80
N LEU A 487 -6.65 -27.86 -1.74
CA LEU A 487 -7.97 -28.52 -1.77
C LEU A 487 -8.90 -27.84 -2.80
N ARG A 488 -8.95 -26.51 -2.86
CA ARG A 488 -9.74 -25.78 -3.85
C ARG A 488 -9.26 -25.96 -5.29
N LEU A 489 -7.95 -26.03 -5.52
CA LEU A 489 -7.37 -26.30 -6.84
C LEU A 489 -7.54 -27.75 -7.29
N ALA A 490 -7.62 -28.68 -6.35
CA ALA A 490 -7.91 -30.09 -6.64
C ALA A 490 -9.39 -30.32 -6.97
N THR A 491 -10.30 -29.45 -6.47
CA THR A 491 -11.75 -29.56 -6.66
C THR A 491 -12.30 -28.72 -7.82
N LYS A 492 -11.51 -27.81 -8.40
CA LYS A 492 -11.87 -27.08 -9.62
C LYS A 492 -10.93 -27.52 -10.76
N PRO A 493 -11.43 -28.28 -11.75
CA PRO A 493 -10.69 -28.46 -13.00
C PRO A 493 -10.56 -27.08 -13.68
N PHE A 494 -9.38 -26.82 -14.25
CA PHE A 494 -9.10 -25.64 -15.08
C PHE A 494 -9.83 -25.71 -16.39
#